data_a2be966a468228c7ca0c4c111ad52c3b
#
_entry.id   a2be966a468228c7ca0c4c111ad52c3b
#
_cell.length_a   1.000
_cell.length_b   1.000
_cell.length_c   1.000
_cell.angle_alpha   90.00
_cell.angle_beta   90.00
_cell.angle_gamma   90.00
#
_symmetry.space_group_name_H-M   'P 1'
#
loop_
_entity.id
_entity.type
_entity.pdbx_description
1 polymer ?
#
loop_
_entity_poly.entity_id
_entity_poly.type
_entity_poly.pdbx_seq_one_letter_code
_entity_poly.pdbx_strand_id
1 'polypeptide(L)'
;EQVQMYPLDFEEFCWANGVGASVFDMLRGYLKDEEELPGYLYDRLLDLFHQYVVVGGMPDAVNSFLATRNVDEVRNIHRDLHALYRDDIAKYAPPELRLVIRDIYDLIPSEAGSKNKRFKLSSINGVKRFSQVTDHFLWLSEAGVALLVYNVTAPVTPLLLGEQRNLFKLFYLDTGMLMSSYSKRVAQGVFD
;
A
#
# COMPACT_ATOMS: atom_id res chain seq x y z
N GLU A 1 -24.75 -0.54 -11.30
CA GLU A 1 -24.09 -0.66 -9.99
C GLU A 1 -22.57 -0.62 -10.22
N GLN A 2 -21.88 0.30 -9.55
CA GLN A 2 -20.43 0.42 -9.67
C GLN A 2 -19.81 -0.29 -8.47
N VAL A 3 -18.96 -1.28 -8.72
CA VAL A 3 -18.24 -2.02 -7.67
C VAL A 3 -16.78 -1.59 -7.71
N GLN A 4 -16.28 -1.08 -6.61
CA GLN A 4 -14.87 -0.74 -6.47
C GLN A 4 -14.07 -1.97 -6.02
N MET A 5 -13.03 -2.32 -6.77
CA MET A 5 -12.12 -3.42 -6.45
C MET A 5 -10.79 -2.88 -5.93
N TYR A 6 -10.25 -3.58 -4.94
CA TYR A 6 -8.95 -3.30 -4.35
C TYR A 6 -8.00 -4.49 -4.56
N PRO A 7 -6.69 -4.33 -4.38
CA PRO A 7 -5.78 -5.46 -4.23
C PRO A 7 -6.27 -6.41 -3.12
N LEU A 8 -5.94 -7.69 -3.24
CA LEU A 8 -6.25 -8.68 -2.20
C LEU A 8 -5.69 -8.21 -0.85
N ASP A 9 -6.49 -8.34 0.19
CA ASP A 9 -6.03 -8.13 1.55
C ASP A 9 -5.25 -9.36 2.09
N PHE A 10 -4.75 -9.27 3.32
CA PHE A 10 -3.97 -10.36 3.90
C PHE A 10 -4.79 -11.64 4.10
N GLU A 11 -6.07 -11.53 4.47
CA GLU A 11 -6.96 -12.67 4.63
C GLU A 11 -7.17 -13.38 3.27
N GLU A 12 -7.45 -12.63 2.22
CA GLU A 12 -7.61 -13.15 0.85
C GLU A 12 -6.30 -13.76 0.31
N PHE A 13 -5.15 -13.13 0.60
CA PHE A 13 -3.84 -13.70 0.28
C PHE A 13 -3.61 -15.04 0.99
N CYS A 14 -4.01 -15.16 2.26
CA CYS A 14 -3.94 -16.42 2.99
C CYS A 14 -4.85 -17.49 2.37
N TRP A 15 -6.07 -17.13 1.95
CA TRP A 15 -6.95 -18.07 1.25
C TRP A 15 -6.31 -18.58 -0.05
N ALA A 16 -5.71 -17.70 -0.83
CA ALA A 16 -4.98 -18.08 -2.04
C ALA A 16 -3.79 -19.01 -1.76
N ASN A 17 -3.21 -18.94 -0.53
CA ASN A 17 -2.15 -19.83 -0.05
C ASN A 17 -2.67 -21.07 0.70
N GLY A 18 -3.97 -21.39 0.60
CA GLY A 18 -4.58 -22.62 1.15
C GLY A 18 -4.94 -22.55 2.64
N VAL A 19 -4.96 -21.36 3.24
CA VAL A 19 -5.51 -21.18 4.60
C VAL A 19 -7.02 -21.04 4.49
N GLY A 20 -7.75 -21.94 5.15
CA GLY A 20 -9.21 -21.92 5.10
C GLY A 20 -9.82 -20.73 5.85
N ALA A 21 -11.02 -20.28 5.42
CA ALA A 21 -11.74 -19.18 6.07
C ALA A 21 -12.03 -19.45 7.55
N SER A 22 -12.25 -20.71 7.95
CA SER A 22 -12.47 -21.12 9.34
C SER A 22 -11.30 -20.76 10.27
N VAL A 23 -10.07 -20.63 9.75
CA VAL A 23 -8.91 -20.19 10.53
C VAL A 23 -9.10 -18.74 10.98
N PHE A 24 -9.62 -17.89 10.09
CA PHE A 24 -9.87 -16.48 10.41
C PHE A 24 -11.03 -16.32 11.41
N ASP A 25 -12.04 -17.16 11.35
CA ASP A 25 -13.11 -17.18 12.36
C ASP A 25 -12.55 -17.59 13.73
N MET A 26 -11.65 -18.57 13.77
CA MET A 26 -10.95 -18.97 14.97
C MET A 26 -10.05 -17.83 15.50
N LEU A 27 -9.30 -17.12 14.64
CA LEU A 27 -8.47 -15.98 15.03
C LEU A 27 -9.29 -14.85 15.65
N ARG A 28 -10.48 -14.57 15.10
CA ARG A 28 -11.42 -13.60 15.69
C ARG A 28 -11.90 -14.04 17.08
N GLY A 29 -12.04 -15.36 17.31
CA GLY A 29 -12.33 -15.92 18.62
C GLY A 29 -11.22 -15.64 19.63
N TYR A 30 -9.97 -16.01 19.32
CA TYR A 30 -8.81 -15.74 20.17
C TYR A 30 -8.68 -14.25 20.52
N LEU A 31 -8.86 -13.37 19.52
CA LEU A 31 -8.80 -11.93 19.75
C LEU A 31 -9.91 -11.44 20.69
N LYS A 32 -11.14 -11.97 20.55
CA LYS A 32 -12.28 -11.60 21.37
C LYS A 32 -12.12 -12.06 22.83
N ASP A 33 -11.57 -13.26 23.02
CA ASP A 33 -11.43 -13.89 24.32
C ASP A 33 -10.08 -13.54 24.99
N GLU A 34 -9.26 -12.69 24.33
CA GLU A 34 -7.93 -12.25 24.77
C GLU A 34 -6.97 -13.44 25.04
N GLU A 35 -7.11 -14.51 24.26
CA GLU A 35 -6.29 -15.71 24.37
C GLU A 35 -5.07 -15.67 23.44
N GLU A 36 -3.98 -16.33 23.86
CA GLU A 36 -2.78 -16.46 23.03
C GLU A 36 -3.00 -17.45 21.88
N LEU A 37 -2.47 -17.12 20.70
CA LEU A 37 -2.48 -18.03 19.56
C LEU A 37 -1.53 -19.21 19.78
N PRO A 38 -1.91 -20.42 19.34
CA PRO A 38 -0.98 -21.54 19.28
C PRO A 38 0.27 -21.19 18.46
N GLY A 39 1.47 -21.47 18.97
CA GLY A 39 2.73 -21.06 18.36
C GLY A 39 2.85 -21.45 16.88
N TYR A 40 2.46 -22.69 16.53
CA TYR A 40 2.49 -23.13 15.11
C TYR A 40 1.60 -22.29 14.18
N LEU A 41 0.46 -21.81 14.69
CA LEU A 41 -0.46 -20.97 13.90
C LEU A 41 0.10 -19.56 13.77
N TYR A 42 0.64 -19.01 14.85
CA TYR A 42 1.34 -17.72 14.84
C TYR A 42 2.48 -17.71 13.83
N ASP A 43 3.39 -18.69 13.91
CA ASP A 43 4.54 -18.78 13.01
C ASP A 43 4.11 -18.91 11.55
N ARG A 44 3.11 -19.74 11.26
CA ARG A 44 2.58 -19.90 9.91
C ARG A 44 1.97 -18.61 9.35
N LEU A 45 1.21 -17.88 10.15
CA LEU A 45 0.61 -16.61 9.74
C LEU A 45 1.66 -15.51 9.60
N LEU A 46 2.68 -15.50 10.44
CA LEU A 46 3.80 -14.56 10.35
C LEU A 46 4.58 -14.76 9.04
N ASP A 47 4.89 -16.01 8.69
CA ASP A 47 5.54 -16.33 7.41
C ASP A 47 4.70 -15.85 6.21
N LEU A 48 3.39 -16.09 6.23
CA LEU A 48 2.49 -15.61 5.19
C LEU A 48 2.42 -14.08 5.16
N PHE A 49 2.46 -13.44 6.31
CA PHE A 49 2.46 -11.98 6.39
C PHE A 49 3.74 -11.39 5.80
N HIS A 50 4.90 -11.98 6.07
CA HIS A 50 6.16 -11.58 5.44
C HIS A 50 6.09 -11.74 3.91
N GLN A 51 5.54 -12.86 3.42
CA GLN A 51 5.31 -13.06 1.99
C GLN A 51 4.36 -12.01 1.42
N TYR A 52 3.24 -11.74 2.10
CA TYR A 52 2.26 -10.72 1.68
C TYR A 52 2.87 -9.32 1.60
N VAL A 53 3.69 -8.92 2.56
CA VAL A 53 4.36 -7.61 2.53
C VAL A 53 5.21 -7.45 1.26
N VAL A 54 5.88 -8.51 0.80
CA VAL A 54 6.76 -8.48 -0.39
C VAL A 54 5.99 -8.68 -1.70
N VAL A 55 5.02 -9.59 -1.70
CA VAL A 55 4.23 -9.94 -2.90
C VAL A 55 3.10 -8.94 -3.15
N GLY A 56 2.51 -8.42 -2.07
CA GLY A 56 1.32 -7.60 -2.14
C GLY A 56 0.05 -8.39 -2.46
N GLY A 57 -1.00 -7.64 -2.79
CA GLY A 57 -2.31 -8.18 -3.14
C GLY A 57 -2.68 -8.00 -4.62
N MET A 58 -1.77 -7.53 -5.48
CA MET A 58 -2.05 -7.43 -6.91
C MET A 58 -2.25 -8.83 -7.52
N PRO A 59 -3.40 -9.13 -8.17
CA PRO A 59 -3.76 -10.49 -8.57
C PRO A 59 -2.69 -11.18 -9.42
N ASP A 60 -2.10 -10.48 -10.39
CA ASP A 60 -1.05 -11.04 -11.25
C ASP A 60 0.22 -11.38 -10.45
N ALA A 61 0.59 -10.54 -9.48
CA ALA A 61 1.72 -10.78 -8.60
C ALA A 61 1.47 -12.00 -7.69
N VAL A 62 0.28 -12.10 -7.11
CA VAL A 62 -0.12 -13.25 -6.28
C VAL A 62 -0.12 -14.53 -7.10
N ASN A 63 -0.75 -14.54 -8.27
CA ASN A 63 -0.80 -15.72 -9.16
C ASN A 63 0.60 -16.17 -9.58
N SER A 64 1.47 -15.25 -9.98
CA SER A 64 2.86 -15.56 -10.33
C SER A 64 3.61 -16.15 -9.14
N PHE A 65 3.46 -15.57 -7.96
CA PHE A 65 4.09 -16.09 -6.75
C PHE A 65 3.60 -17.48 -6.36
N LEU A 66 2.29 -17.74 -6.46
CA LEU A 66 1.73 -19.07 -6.18
C LEU A 66 2.27 -20.14 -7.15
N ALA A 67 2.43 -19.78 -8.42
CA ALA A 67 2.90 -20.70 -9.45
C ALA A 67 4.40 -20.98 -9.37
N THR A 68 5.22 -19.97 -9.08
CA THR A 68 6.69 -20.06 -9.26
C THR A 68 7.49 -19.92 -7.97
N ARG A 69 6.90 -19.35 -6.92
CA ARG A 69 7.60 -18.94 -5.67
C ARG A 69 8.82 -18.06 -5.93
N ASN A 70 8.83 -17.35 -7.08
CA ASN A 70 9.93 -16.51 -7.54
C ASN A 70 9.62 -15.03 -7.31
N VAL A 71 10.27 -14.43 -6.32
CA VAL A 71 10.11 -13.00 -5.97
C VAL A 71 10.61 -12.08 -7.09
N ASP A 72 11.58 -12.51 -7.92
CA ASP A 72 12.07 -11.68 -9.02
C ASP A 72 11.02 -11.52 -10.13
N GLU A 73 10.23 -12.56 -10.41
CA GLU A 73 9.10 -12.46 -11.33
C GLU A 73 8.03 -11.52 -10.81
N VAL A 74 7.68 -11.63 -9.53
CA VAL A 74 6.75 -10.72 -8.86
C VAL A 74 7.22 -9.26 -8.97
N ARG A 75 8.51 -9.00 -8.74
CA ARG A 75 9.10 -7.65 -8.87
C ARG A 75 9.03 -7.12 -10.31
N ASN A 76 9.15 -7.98 -11.32
CA ASN A 76 8.99 -7.57 -12.71
C ASN A 76 7.54 -7.13 -12.97
N ILE A 77 6.54 -7.87 -12.46
CA ILE A 77 5.12 -7.49 -12.55
C ILE A 77 4.89 -6.12 -11.89
N HIS A 78 5.41 -5.91 -10.68
CA HIS A 78 5.26 -4.61 -10.01
C HIS A 78 5.92 -3.46 -10.78
N ARG A 79 7.10 -3.69 -11.38
CA ARG A 79 7.77 -2.69 -12.23
C ARG A 79 6.90 -2.31 -13.43
N ASP A 80 6.28 -3.30 -14.07
CA ASP A 80 5.42 -3.07 -15.22
C ASP A 80 4.12 -2.34 -14.80
N LEU A 81 3.55 -2.64 -13.62
CA LEU A 81 2.45 -1.90 -13.03
C LEU A 81 2.84 -0.43 -12.71
N HIS A 82 4.04 -0.20 -12.18
CA HIS A 82 4.53 1.17 -11.97
C HIS A 82 4.66 1.96 -13.29
N ALA A 83 5.13 1.30 -14.36
CA ALA A 83 5.19 1.92 -15.68
C ALA A 83 3.78 2.26 -16.18
N LEU A 84 2.83 1.32 -16.07
CA LEU A 84 1.44 1.52 -16.46
C LEU A 84 0.80 2.71 -15.70
N TYR A 85 0.97 2.81 -14.38
CA TYR A 85 0.44 3.94 -13.62
C TYR A 85 1.04 5.29 -14.02
N ARG A 86 2.34 5.33 -14.37
CA ARG A 86 2.96 6.55 -14.91
C ARG A 86 2.39 6.93 -16.28
N ASP A 87 2.11 5.94 -17.12
CA ASP A 87 1.46 6.16 -18.42
C ASP A 87 0.01 6.63 -18.24
N ASP A 88 -0.72 6.09 -17.27
CA ASP A 88 -2.07 6.54 -16.94
C ASP A 88 -2.08 7.99 -16.41
N ILE A 89 -1.14 8.35 -15.56
CA ILE A 89 -0.95 9.75 -15.14
C ILE A 89 -0.71 10.65 -16.37
N ALA A 90 0.16 10.23 -17.28
CA ALA A 90 0.46 10.99 -18.49
C ALA A 90 -0.74 11.13 -19.43
N LYS A 91 -1.63 10.15 -19.45
CA LYS A 91 -2.79 10.10 -20.35
C LYS A 91 -4.01 10.80 -19.77
N TYR A 92 -4.33 10.56 -18.50
CA TYR A 92 -5.62 10.92 -17.91
C TYR A 92 -5.55 12.13 -16.96
N ALA A 93 -4.40 12.44 -16.36
CA ALA A 93 -4.30 13.62 -15.52
C ALA A 93 -4.41 14.92 -16.35
N PRO A 94 -4.96 16.01 -15.77
CA PRO A 94 -4.97 17.32 -16.40
C PRO A 94 -3.55 17.75 -16.83
N PRO A 95 -3.35 18.27 -18.04
CA PRO A 95 -2.02 18.56 -18.59
C PRO A 95 -1.12 19.40 -17.68
N GLU A 96 -1.70 20.38 -16.99
CA GLU A 96 -1.02 21.30 -16.07
C GLU A 96 -0.59 20.65 -14.75
N LEU A 97 -1.20 19.50 -14.37
CA LEU A 97 -0.93 18.80 -13.12
C LEU A 97 -0.01 17.58 -13.30
N ARG A 98 0.12 17.04 -14.52
CA ARG A 98 0.77 15.74 -14.79
C ARG A 98 2.16 15.58 -14.21
N LEU A 99 3.01 16.58 -14.39
CA LEU A 99 4.41 16.52 -13.94
C LEU A 99 4.48 16.44 -12.42
N VAL A 100 3.71 17.25 -11.74
CA VAL A 100 3.70 17.28 -10.28
C VAL A 100 3.05 16.01 -9.70
N ILE A 101 1.97 15.50 -10.32
CA ILE A 101 1.34 14.23 -9.93
C ILE A 101 2.34 13.09 -10.05
N ARG A 102 3.08 13.02 -11.16
CA ARG A 102 4.11 12.01 -11.37
C ARG A 102 5.24 12.12 -10.36
N ASP A 103 5.71 13.34 -10.07
CA ASP A 103 6.75 13.58 -9.04
C ASP A 103 6.27 13.12 -7.67
N ILE A 104 5.02 13.43 -7.30
CA ILE A 104 4.43 12.99 -6.03
C ILE A 104 4.38 11.45 -5.98
N TYR A 105 3.93 10.79 -7.05
CA TYR A 105 3.89 9.34 -7.15
C TYR A 105 5.28 8.72 -6.95
N ASP A 106 6.29 9.25 -7.60
CA ASP A 106 7.67 8.74 -7.52
C ASP A 106 8.34 9.02 -6.16
N LEU A 107 7.85 10.01 -5.40
CA LEU A 107 8.33 10.33 -4.05
C LEU A 107 7.75 9.42 -2.95
N ILE A 108 6.66 8.69 -3.20
CA ILE A 108 5.98 7.85 -2.18
C ILE A 108 6.96 6.94 -1.43
N PRO A 109 7.86 6.16 -2.07
CA PRO A 109 8.75 5.25 -1.35
C PRO A 109 9.72 5.98 -0.42
N SER A 110 10.27 7.10 -0.85
CA SER A 110 11.23 7.87 -0.05
C SER A 110 10.56 8.54 1.16
N GLU A 111 9.35 9.05 0.98
CA GLU A 111 8.58 9.68 2.06
C GLU A 111 8.04 8.62 3.05
N ALA A 112 7.61 7.44 2.58
CA ALA A 112 7.19 6.33 3.43
C ALA A 112 8.35 5.76 4.24
N GLY A 113 9.57 5.72 3.69
CA GLY A 113 10.80 5.29 4.36
C GLY A 113 11.39 6.34 5.32
N SER A 114 10.91 7.58 5.30
CA SER A 114 11.43 8.65 6.16
C SER A 114 11.12 8.41 7.64
N LYS A 115 11.99 8.90 8.55
CA LYS A 115 11.83 8.71 10.01
C LYS A 115 10.44 9.14 10.53
N ASN A 116 9.90 10.23 10.01
CA ASN A 116 8.60 10.76 10.43
C ASN A 116 7.43 10.17 9.66
N LYS A 117 7.68 9.45 8.55
CA LYS A 117 6.66 8.85 7.66
C LYS A 117 5.54 9.83 7.22
N ARG A 118 5.74 11.13 7.42
CA ARG A 118 4.84 12.19 6.98
C ARG A 118 5.35 12.71 5.64
N PHE A 119 4.46 12.88 4.68
CA PHE A 119 4.83 13.42 3.38
C PHE A 119 5.30 14.88 3.52
N LYS A 120 6.49 15.17 3.02
CA LYS A 120 7.10 16.51 3.08
C LYS A 120 6.84 17.25 1.78
N LEU A 121 6.07 18.33 1.84
CA LEU A 121 5.79 19.15 0.67
C LEU A 121 7.06 19.77 0.06
N SER A 122 8.09 20.01 0.87
CA SER A 122 9.39 20.53 0.40
C SER A 122 10.14 19.56 -0.51
N SER A 123 9.74 18.29 -0.56
CA SER A 123 10.29 17.32 -1.51
C SER A 123 9.78 17.55 -2.93
N ILE A 124 8.69 18.31 -3.09
CA ILE A 124 8.14 18.69 -4.40
C ILE A 124 8.70 20.04 -4.80
N ASN A 125 9.36 20.11 -5.95
CA ASN A 125 9.99 21.35 -6.44
C ASN A 125 8.98 22.50 -6.55
N GLY A 126 9.32 23.66 -5.94
CA GLY A 126 8.52 24.87 -6.03
C GLY A 126 7.27 24.91 -5.15
N VAL A 127 6.96 23.84 -4.41
CA VAL A 127 5.78 23.75 -3.54
C VAL A 127 6.13 24.18 -2.11
N LYS A 128 5.36 25.16 -1.60
CA LYS A 128 5.51 25.68 -0.24
C LYS A 128 4.29 25.42 0.66
N ARG A 129 3.12 25.22 0.06
CA ARG A 129 1.85 25.07 0.80
C ARG A 129 1.03 23.93 0.22
N PHE A 130 0.33 23.20 1.07
CA PHE A 130 -0.55 22.10 0.66
C PHE A 130 -1.63 22.54 -0.35
N SER A 131 -2.18 23.74 -0.16
CA SER A 131 -3.19 24.30 -1.08
C SER A 131 -2.74 24.43 -2.55
N GLN A 132 -1.44 24.40 -2.81
CA GLN A 132 -0.90 24.45 -4.19
C GLN A 132 -0.94 23.08 -4.88
N VAL A 133 -1.07 22.00 -4.11
CA VAL A 133 -0.95 20.62 -4.61
C VAL A 133 -2.10 19.71 -4.13
N THR A 134 -3.13 20.26 -3.51
CA THR A 134 -4.29 19.49 -3.03
C THR A 134 -4.89 18.64 -4.14
N ASP A 135 -5.16 19.24 -5.29
CA ASP A 135 -5.78 18.55 -6.43
C ASP A 135 -4.91 17.42 -6.99
N HIS A 136 -3.58 17.55 -6.87
CA HIS A 136 -2.64 16.52 -7.31
C HIS A 136 -2.72 15.26 -6.42
N PHE A 137 -2.80 15.46 -5.10
CA PHE A 137 -2.97 14.35 -4.15
C PHE A 137 -4.36 13.72 -4.25
N LEU A 138 -5.40 14.54 -4.41
CA LEU A 138 -6.77 14.06 -4.60
C LEU A 138 -6.87 13.23 -5.87
N TRP A 139 -6.27 13.68 -6.98
CA TRP A 139 -6.27 12.93 -8.22
C TRP A 139 -5.69 11.51 -8.04
N LEU A 140 -4.53 11.38 -7.38
CA LEU A 140 -3.92 10.06 -7.11
C LEU A 140 -4.82 9.17 -6.25
N SER A 141 -5.52 9.75 -5.30
CA SER A 141 -6.44 9.02 -4.42
C SER A 141 -7.72 8.59 -5.15
N GLU A 142 -8.31 9.48 -5.93
CA GLU A 142 -9.54 9.23 -6.71
C GLU A 142 -9.30 8.24 -7.86
N ALA A 143 -8.11 8.30 -8.47
CA ALA A 143 -7.67 7.33 -9.48
C ALA A 143 -7.39 5.93 -8.87
N GLY A 144 -7.43 5.77 -7.55
CA GLY A 144 -7.14 4.51 -6.88
C GLY A 144 -5.67 4.06 -7.00
N VAL A 145 -4.75 5.01 -7.19
CA VAL A 145 -3.32 4.74 -7.36
C VAL A 145 -2.56 4.85 -6.04
N ALA A 146 -3.03 5.73 -5.14
CA ALA A 146 -2.42 5.94 -3.83
C ALA A 146 -3.47 6.16 -2.74
N LEU A 147 -3.08 5.88 -1.50
CA LEU A 147 -3.88 6.09 -0.30
C LEU A 147 -3.40 7.34 0.43
N LEU A 148 -4.28 8.33 0.54
CA LEU A 148 -4.06 9.56 1.29
C LEU A 148 -4.65 9.41 2.69
N VAL A 149 -3.80 9.46 3.73
CA VAL A 149 -4.18 9.24 5.13
C VAL A 149 -3.87 10.49 5.94
N TYR A 150 -4.90 11.14 6.46
CA TYR A 150 -4.78 12.35 7.28
C TYR A 150 -4.62 12.04 8.76
N ASN A 151 -3.90 12.91 9.46
CA ASN A 151 -3.89 12.91 10.92
C ASN A 151 -5.21 13.49 11.46
N VAL A 152 -5.64 12.99 12.62
CA VAL A 152 -6.77 13.54 13.37
C VAL A 152 -6.32 14.00 14.76
N THR A 153 -6.89 15.09 15.25
CA THR A 153 -6.53 15.64 16.57
C THR A 153 -7.04 14.79 17.72
N ALA A 154 -8.20 14.15 17.52
CA ALA A 154 -8.80 13.25 18.51
C ALA A 154 -9.62 12.17 17.79
N PRO A 155 -9.64 10.91 18.28
CA PRO A 155 -10.37 9.80 17.67
C PRO A 155 -11.87 9.84 18.06
N VAL A 156 -12.53 10.99 17.83
CA VAL A 156 -13.98 11.17 18.08
C VAL A 156 -14.75 11.21 16.76
N THR A 157 -15.90 10.57 16.76
CA THR A 157 -16.77 10.49 15.57
C THR A 157 -17.61 11.76 15.43
N PRO A 158 -17.72 12.35 14.21
CA PRO A 158 -17.07 11.94 12.98
C PRO A 158 -15.59 12.39 12.90
N LEU A 159 -14.69 11.49 12.53
CA LEU A 159 -13.25 11.75 12.44
C LEU A 159 -12.88 12.96 11.55
N LEU A 160 -13.70 13.21 10.54
CA LEU A 160 -13.52 14.32 9.59
C LEU A 160 -13.42 15.69 10.27
N LEU A 161 -14.09 15.89 11.42
CA LEU A 161 -14.05 17.16 12.18
C LEU A 161 -12.67 17.43 12.81
N GLY A 162 -11.90 16.36 13.07
CA GLY A 162 -10.55 16.45 13.64
C GLY A 162 -9.44 16.38 12.61
N GLU A 163 -9.75 16.32 11.32
CA GLU A 163 -8.80 16.12 10.24
C GLU A 163 -7.82 17.30 10.10
N GLN A 164 -6.53 16.96 10.06
CA GLN A 164 -5.45 17.91 9.84
C GLN A 164 -4.88 17.74 8.43
N ARG A 165 -5.46 18.42 7.44
CA ARG A 165 -5.12 18.26 6.01
C ARG A 165 -3.65 18.52 5.65
N ASN A 166 -2.94 19.29 6.46
CA ASN A 166 -1.51 19.56 6.27
C ASN A 166 -0.61 18.50 6.93
N LEU A 167 -1.17 17.54 7.65
CA LEU A 167 -0.47 16.45 8.30
C LEU A 167 -0.99 15.11 7.77
N PHE A 168 -0.35 14.62 6.71
CA PHE A 168 -0.79 13.42 6.02
C PHE A 168 0.37 12.49 5.67
N LYS A 169 0.02 11.26 5.36
CA LYS A 169 0.88 10.25 4.74
C LYS A 169 0.30 9.87 3.40
N LEU A 170 1.15 9.47 2.48
CA LEU A 170 0.76 8.95 1.19
C LEU A 170 1.41 7.57 1.02
N PHE A 171 0.62 6.59 0.65
CA PHE A 171 1.06 5.23 0.43
C PHE A 171 0.62 4.75 -0.95
N TYR A 172 1.35 3.83 -1.56
CA TYR A 172 0.79 3.07 -2.66
C TYR A 172 -0.39 2.23 -2.16
N LEU A 173 -1.29 1.89 -3.06
CA LEU A 173 -2.45 1.05 -2.75
C LEU A 173 -2.06 -0.37 -2.32
N ASP A 174 -0.86 -0.80 -2.68
CA ASP A 174 -0.37 -2.16 -2.49
C ASP A 174 1.03 -2.19 -1.84
N THR A 175 1.23 -3.12 -0.89
CA THR A 175 2.50 -3.26 -0.17
C THR A 175 3.61 -3.79 -1.05
N GLY A 176 3.34 -4.73 -1.96
CA GLY A 176 4.31 -5.28 -2.89
C GLY A 176 4.83 -4.23 -3.86
N MET A 177 3.96 -3.32 -4.32
CA MET A 177 4.39 -2.18 -5.12
C MET A 177 5.36 -1.28 -4.35
N LEU A 178 5.10 -1.04 -3.06
CA LEU A 178 6.03 -0.28 -2.22
C LEU A 178 7.36 -1.02 -2.07
N MET A 179 7.32 -2.32 -1.75
CA MET A 179 8.53 -3.14 -1.57
C MET A 179 9.35 -3.28 -2.85
N SER A 180 8.71 -3.31 -4.02
CA SER A 180 9.40 -3.37 -5.31
C SER A 180 10.22 -2.11 -5.61
N SER A 181 9.86 -0.98 -5.01
CA SER A 181 10.58 0.29 -5.13
C SER A 181 11.88 0.34 -4.34
N TYR A 182 12.07 -0.58 -3.38
CA TYR A 182 13.32 -0.73 -2.62
C TYR A 182 14.26 -1.76 -3.26
N SER A 183 15.50 -1.83 -2.78
CA SER A 183 16.47 -2.81 -3.26
C SER A 183 16.03 -4.26 -2.95
N LYS A 184 16.50 -5.22 -3.75
CA LYS A 184 16.26 -6.66 -3.48
C LYS A 184 16.68 -7.07 -2.07
N ARG A 185 17.76 -6.49 -1.54
CA ARG A 185 18.26 -6.77 -0.20
C ARG A 185 17.25 -6.41 0.90
N VAL A 186 16.48 -5.33 0.71
CA VAL A 186 15.41 -4.95 1.66
C VAL A 186 14.28 -5.97 1.63
N ALA A 187 13.86 -6.40 0.43
CA ALA A 187 12.84 -7.43 0.30
C ALA A 187 13.26 -8.77 0.90
N GLN A 188 14.54 -9.16 0.73
CA GLN A 188 15.10 -10.38 1.34
C GLN A 188 15.12 -10.30 2.87
N GLY A 189 15.48 -9.15 3.45
CA GLY A 189 15.50 -8.96 4.90
C GLY A 189 14.11 -8.97 5.57
N VAL A 190 13.03 -9.08 4.81
CA VAL A 190 11.68 -9.32 5.36
C VAL A 190 11.45 -10.81 5.63
N PHE A 191 12.20 -11.69 4.95
CA PHE A 191 12.12 -13.15 5.12
C PHE A 191 13.11 -13.69 6.15
N ASP A 192 14.10 -12.90 6.56
CA ASP A 192 15.10 -13.22 7.60
C ASP A 192 14.57 -12.81 9.01
#